data_d6a9e12b6c996ec5a476f111021ffa72
#
_entry.id   d6a9e12b6c996ec5a476f111021ffa72
#
_cell.length_a   1.000
_cell.length_b   1.000
_cell.length_c   1.000
_cell.angle_alpha   90.00
_cell.angle_beta   90.00
_cell.angle_gamma   90.00
#
_symmetry.space_group_name_H-M   'P 1'
#
loop_
_entity.id
_entity.type
_entity.pdbx_description
1 polymer ?
#
loop_
_entity_poly.entity_id
_entity_poly.type
_entity_poly.pdbx_seq_one_letter_code
_entity_poly.pdbx_strand_id
1 'polypeptide(L)'
;MKKKVLSVVLACAMVFSLAACGNTSGGSANAPAGTDSNGSDAAPSGDAVASELTDGKFADTRHITVEVYDRNNDGGSDPTNNVYTEYIKKGMLEKHNVEVEFVAIPRWTETDEINTQLAAGTAPDVCVTYSYPTIKAYADMDAIIDMRPYIDNYKDELPNLWNWLGETNLYWNSDLNDGTTWAIEAKLANMNRVITFIRKDWLDKLGLKEPTTKQEFHDVLVAFKENADTLLGSDASKIIPYSVSYDVGWRAGTLIESFLDPNMSDKEYYVNGFDDRKLTQNGTKEGVKLLNEWYNEGLMWKDFYLYSSGDTTEDDMMKAGYVGAFTHNWDYPWRNGDDSIAANLKRLVGDDAKYIAIDPFEDKNGGHNKFLAGPIDRKIFFPATNDEPLASMLYLDFISDSANVEYLQIGDEGITHTKDANGIVFMQTADDDHAGARPNSGYNIDLTMTTNGLRLSSDDLTIKSMAYSYANVDPEDVVNAINVSLHDAKYPTSIDLGTIDAEVGIGDSLTGIQRSTFDKAVAAPEADFDSVWDSGMADYLAAGGQAIIDERLATWEAAYGSSTMIPE
;
A
#
# COMPACT_ATOMS: atom_id res chain seq x y z
N MET A 1 -13.42 -12.15 49.88
CA MET A 1 -12.04 -12.55 50.23
C MET A 1 -11.10 -11.81 49.25
N LYS A 2 -10.31 -10.89 49.80
CA LYS A 2 -9.36 -10.06 49.04
C LYS A 2 -8.07 -10.86 48.80
N LYS A 3 -7.58 -10.95 47.55
CA LYS A 3 -6.19 -11.31 47.29
C LYS A 3 -5.53 -10.15 46.52
N LYS A 4 -4.58 -9.54 47.20
CA LYS A 4 -3.64 -8.54 46.67
C LYS A 4 -2.62 -9.26 45.79
N VAL A 5 -2.35 -8.72 44.60
CA VAL A 5 -1.19 -9.09 43.79
C VAL A 5 -0.17 -7.96 43.89
N LEU A 6 1.02 -8.34 44.31
CA LEU A 6 2.16 -7.48 44.57
C LEU A 6 2.96 -7.33 43.26
N SER A 7 3.13 -6.10 42.81
CA SER A 7 4.01 -5.78 41.68
C SER A 7 5.44 -5.58 42.17
N VAL A 8 6.37 -6.34 41.62
CA VAL A 8 7.81 -6.16 41.82
C VAL A 8 8.36 -5.38 40.63
N VAL A 9 8.82 -4.17 40.90
CA VAL A 9 9.58 -3.35 39.95
C VAL A 9 11.06 -3.70 40.14
N LEU A 10 11.70 -4.20 39.10
CA LEU A 10 13.14 -4.43 39.06
C LEU A 10 13.80 -3.31 38.24
N ALA A 11 14.49 -2.41 38.94
CA ALA A 11 15.33 -1.38 38.33
C ALA A 11 16.74 -1.94 38.13
N CYS A 12 17.23 -2.04 36.91
CA CYS A 12 18.64 -2.27 36.60
C CYS A 12 19.33 -0.94 36.32
N ALA A 13 20.23 -0.56 37.22
CA ALA A 13 21.15 0.57 37.06
C ALA A 13 22.35 0.14 36.20
N MET A 14 22.57 0.86 35.07
CA MET A 14 23.84 0.75 34.32
C MET A 14 24.86 1.70 34.91
N VAL A 15 26.00 1.12 35.30
CA VAL A 15 27.19 1.84 35.75
C VAL A 15 28.09 2.10 34.54
N PHE A 16 28.30 3.36 34.21
CA PHE A 16 29.36 3.80 33.28
C PHE A 16 30.72 3.77 34.01
N SER A 17 31.68 3.10 33.40
CA SER A 17 33.10 3.29 33.75
C SER A 17 33.88 3.81 32.56
N LEU A 18 34.19 5.11 32.61
CA LEU A 18 35.24 5.72 31.78
C LEU A 18 36.62 5.33 32.37
N ALA A 19 37.52 4.89 31.52
CA ALA A 19 38.96 4.95 31.81
C ALA A 19 39.70 5.48 30.58
N ALA A 20 40.38 6.57 30.77
CA ALA A 20 41.14 7.32 29.77
C ALA A 20 42.63 6.96 29.80
N CYS A 21 43.26 7.11 28.65
CA CYS A 21 44.65 7.51 28.38
C CYS A 21 45.82 6.65 28.80
N GLY A 22 46.67 6.37 27.82
CA GLY A 22 48.08 6.03 28.04
C GLY A 22 48.80 5.77 26.71
N ASN A 23 49.46 6.79 26.21
CA ASN A 23 50.33 6.78 25.03
C ASN A 23 51.73 6.27 25.45
N THR A 24 52.32 5.32 24.71
CA THR A 24 53.78 5.30 24.48
C THR A 24 54.18 4.38 23.33
N SER A 25 55.14 4.87 22.61
CA SER A 25 55.79 4.49 21.40
C SER A 25 56.66 3.19 21.45
N GLY A 26 56.78 2.53 20.29
CA GLY A 26 58.02 2.00 19.80
C GLY A 26 58.16 0.48 19.70
N GLY A 27 58.42 -0.05 18.51
CA GLY A 27 59.08 -1.33 18.30
C GLY A 27 58.63 -2.12 17.06
N SER A 28 59.38 -1.97 15.98
CA SER A 28 59.31 -2.83 14.79
C SER A 28 59.59 -4.30 15.11
N ALA A 29 58.81 -5.21 14.50
CA ALA A 29 59.31 -6.52 14.07
C ALA A 29 58.35 -7.17 13.06
N ASN A 30 58.92 -7.67 12.04
CA ASN A 30 58.43 -8.32 10.82
C ASN A 30 57.20 -9.19 10.88
N ALA A 31 56.38 -9.03 9.83
CA ALA A 31 55.30 -9.90 9.38
C ALA A 31 55.80 -11.19 8.72
N PRO A 32 54.97 -12.23 8.66
CA PRO A 32 54.87 -13.01 7.46
C PRO A 32 53.52 -12.74 6.76
N ALA A 33 53.59 -12.75 5.45
CA ALA A 33 52.49 -12.58 4.52
C ALA A 33 51.35 -13.57 4.77
N GLY A 34 50.18 -13.05 5.07
CA GLY A 34 48.90 -13.76 5.00
C GLY A 34 48.17 -13.30 3.74
N THR A 35 47.70 -14.22 3.01
CA THR A 35 46.95 -14.13 1.77
C THR A 35 45.77 -13.20 1.88
N ASP A 36 45.75 -12.18 1.05
CA ASP A 36 44.60 -11.36 0.74
C ASP A 36 43.52 -12.25 0.11
N SER A 37 42.40 -12.39 0.79
CA SER A 37 41.11 -12.75 0.21
C SER A 37 40.16 -11.57 0.37
N ASN A 38 40.41 -10.53 -0.39
CA ASN A 38 39.38 -9.56 -0.74
C ASN A 38 38.69 -10.11 -1.99
N GLY A 39 37.65 -10.86 -1.79
CA GLY A 39 36.65 -11.17 -2.78
C GLY A 39 35.42 -10.30 -2.54
N SER A 40 35.53 -9.00 -2.79
CA SER A 40 34.37 -8.25 -3.23
C SER A 40 34.25 -8.58 -4.73
N ASP A 41 33.41 -9.54 -5.07
CA ASP A 41 33.02 -9.75 -6.46
C ASP A 41 32.27 -8.52 -6.92
N ALA A 42 32.99 -7.64 -7.61
CA ALA A 42 32.39 -6.57 -8.39
C ALA A 42 31.48 -7.22 -9.43
N ALA A 43 30.26 -6.70 -9.57
CA ALA A 43 29.34 -7.09 -10.62
C ALA A 43 30.04 -7.18 -11.98
N PRO A 44 29.74 -8.18 -12.83
CA PRO A 44 30.44 -8.39 -14.07
C PRO A 44 30.24 -7.21 -15.01
N SER A 45 31.34 -6.57 -15.40
CA SER A 45 31.35 -5.53 -16.44
C SER A 45 31.19 -6.18 -17.81
N GLY A 46 30.26 -5.70 -18.59
CA GLY A 46 29.83 -5.85 -19.96
C GLY A 46 30.60 -6.59 -21.07
N ASP A 47 31.45 -7.54 -20.77
CA ASP A 47 31.98 -8.51 -21.74
C ASP A 47 31.25 -9.84 -21.49
N ALA A 48 30.64 -10.42 -22.53
CA ALA A 48 29.77 -11.58 -22.53
C ALA A 48 30.00 -12.50 -21.32
N VAL A 49 29.19 -12.32 -20.30
CA VAL A 49 29.14 -13.19 -19.12
C VAL A 49 28.77 -14.56 -19.65
N ALA A 50 29.68 -15.52 -19.56
CA ALA A 50 29.34 -16.92 -19.82
C ALA A 50 28.21 -17.22 -18.83
N SER A 51 26.99 -17.50 -19.32
CA SER A 51 25.83 -17.74 -18.49
C SER A 51 26.18 -18.84 -17.50
N GLU A 52 26.05 -18.58 -16.20
CA GLU A 52 26.17 -19.63 -15.15
C GLU A 52 25.10 -20.70 -15.32
N LEU A 53 24.16 -20.45 -16.23
CA LEU A 53 23.01 -21.29 -16.49
C LEU A 53 23.19 -22.09 -17.79
N THR A 54 22.75 -23.32 -17.74
CA THR A 54 22.54 -24.17 -18.93
C THR A 54 21.05 -24.46 -19.03
N ASP A 55 20.41 -24.01 -20.11
CA ASP A 55 18.97 -24.11 -20.31
C ASP A 55 18.17 -23.52 -19.11
N GLY A 56 18.62 -22.37 -18.55
CA GLY A 56 18.00 -21.69 -17.43
C GLY A 56 18.21 -22.36 -16.06
N LYS A 57 19.14 -23.32 -15.95
CA LYS A 57 19.37 -24.10 -14.74
C LYS A 57 20.82 -24.07 -14.30
N PHE A 58 21.06 -23.90 -13.00
CA PHE A 58 22.41 -24.01 -12.41
C PHE A 58 22.92 -25.47 -12.45
N ALA A 59 24.22 -25.65 -12.67
CA ALA A 59 24.85 -26.96 -12.62
C ALA A 59 24.87 -27.54 -11.18
N ASP A 60 25.19 -26.69 -10.20
CA ASP A 60 25.16 -27.03 -8.79
C ASP A 60 23.93 -26.40 -8.12
N THR A 61 23.39 -27.08 -7.11
CA THR A 61 22.23 -26.57 -6.36
C THR A 61 22.60 -25.28 -5.64
N ARG A 62 21.80 -24.23 -5.84
CA ARG A 62 21.89 -22.95 -5.12
C ARG A 62 20.88 -22.91 -4.00
N HIS A 63 21.12 -22.09 -3.00
CA HIS A 63 20.24 -21.90 -1.85
C HIS A 63 19.92 -20.43 -1.67
N ILE A 64 18.65 -20.08 -1.53
CA ILE A 64 18.22 -18.73 -1.21
C ILE A 64 17.21 -18.74 -0.08
N THR A 65 17.22 -17.68 0.71
CA THR A 65 16.23 -17.39 1.73
C THR A 65 15.34 -16.23 1.28
N VAL A 66 14.04 -16.35 1.50
CA VAL A 66 13.04 -15.40 1.01
C VAL A 66 12.13 -14.96 2.15
N GLU A 67 12.01 -13.66 2.33
CA GLU A 67 11.07 -13.07 3.27
C GLU A 67 9.62 -13.39 2.90
N VAL A 68 8.81 -13.73 3.90
CA VAL A 68 7.36 -13.77 3.81
C VAL A 68 6.76 -13.15 5.07
N TYR A 69 5.74 -12.30 4.91
CA TYR A 69 5.13 -11.66 6.08
C TYR A 69 4.31 -12.64 6.93
N ASP A 70 4.55 -12.59 8.24
CA ASP A 70 3.59 -13.09 9.23
C ASP A 70 2.63 -11.96 9.60
N ARG A 71 1.36 -12.12 9.24
CA ARG A 71 0.30 -11.13 9.48
C ARG A 71 -0.59 -11.49 10.67
N ASN A 72 -0.35 -12.62 11.34
CA ASN A 72 -1.18 -13.16 12.42
C ASN A 72 -2.67 -13.35 12.06
N ASN A 73 -3.00 -13.42 10.78
CA ASN A 73 -4.38 -13.57 10.29
C ASN A 73 -4.57 -14.74 9.33
N ASP A 74 -3.73 -15.71 9.41
CA ASP A 74 -3.52 -16.76 8.41
C ASP A 74 -4.45 -17.94 8.54
N GLY A 75 -5.48 -17.84 9.35
CA GLY A 75 -6.41 -18.94 9.57
C GLY A 75 -5.77 -20.21 10.14
N GLY A 76 -4.57 -20.05 10.76
CA GLY A 76 -3.81 -21.13 11.38
C GLY A 76 -2.84 -21.86 10.47
N SER A 77 -2.58 -21.37 9.25
CA SER A 77 -1.51 -21.90 8.40
C SER A 77 -0.15 -21.29 8.77
N ASP A 78 0.92 -22.04 8.55
CA ASP A 78 2.29 -21.55 8.68
C ASP A 78 2.68 -20.77 7.41
N PRO A 79 3.11 -19.50 7.49
CA PRO A 79 3.49 -18.72 6.32
C PRO A 79 4.69 -19.30 5.57
N THR A 80 5.55 -20.04 6.23
CA THR A 80 6.77 -20.63 5.65
C THR A 80 6.59 -22.06 5.16
N ASN A 81 5.52 -22.74 5.57
CA ASN A 81 5.31 -24.16 5.31
C ASN A 81 3.84 -24.49 5.03
N ASN A 82 3.42 -24.31 3.80
CA ASN A 82 2.07 -24.59 3.30
C ASN A 82 2.13 -25.11 1.85
N VAL A 83 0.98 -25.45 1.27
CA VAL A 83 0.93 -26.03 -0.09
C VAL A 83 1.52 -25.09 -1.16
N TYR A 84 1.46 -23.78 -0.97
CA TYR A 84 1.95 -22.78 -1.92
C TYR A 84 3.45 -22.57 -1.80
N THR A 85 3.99 -22.54 -0.58
CA THR A 85 5.45 -22.50 -0.36
C THR A 85 6.10 -23.77 -0.88
N GLU A 86 5.49 -24.94 -0.69
CA GLU A 86 6.00 -26.21 -1.25
C GLU A 86 5.92 -26.24 -2.78
N TYR A 87 4.89 -25.62 -3.38
CA TYR A 87 4.82 -25.46 -4.84
C TYR A 87 6.00 -24.65 -5.38
N ILE A 88 6.32 -23.52 -4.74
CA ILE A 88 7.45 -22.67 -5.13
C ILE A 88 8.77 -23.43 -4.94
N LYS A 89 9.01 -24.02 -3.77
CA LYS A 89 10.24 -24.79 -3.48
C LYS A 89 10.46 -25.88 -4.53
N LYS A 90 9.44 -26.64 -4.84
CA LYS A 90 9.51 -27.69 -5.86
C LYS A 90 9.77 -27.11 -7.25
N GLY A 91 9.03 -26.09 -7.64
CA GLY A 91 9.16 -25.46 -8.96
C GLY A 91 10.55 -24.86 -9.20
N MET A 92 11.08 -24.15 -8.22
CA MET A 92 12.43 -23.57 -8.28
C MET A 92 13.52 -24.63 -8.36
N LEU A 93 13.41 -25.69 -7.55
CA LEU A 93 14.36 -26.80 -7.60
C LEU A 93 14.33 -27.53 -8.95
N GLU A 94 13.14 -27.82 -9.47
CA GLU A 94 12.98 -28.54 -10.75
C GLU A 94 13.42 -27.68 -11.93
N LYS A 95 13.05 -26.39 -11.98
CA LYS A 95 13.28 -25.48 -13.10
C LYS A 95 14.71 -24.93 -13.11
N HIS A 96 15.20 -24.48 -11.96
CA HIS A 96 16.44 -23.70 -11.84
C HIS A 96 17.54 -24.37 -11.01
N ASN A 97 17.26 -25.50 -10.35
CA ASN A 97 18.15 -26.13 -9.36
C ASN A 97 18.46 -25.21 -8.17
N VAL A 98 17.41 -24.51 -7.68
CA VAL A 98 17.48 -23.58 -6.56
C VAL A 98 16.57 -24.09 -5.42
N GLU A 99 17.15 -24.31 -4.26
CA GLU A 99 16.42 -24.56 -3.02
C GLU A 99 16.02 -23.22 -2.38
N VAL A 100 14.73 -23.10 -2.04
CA VAL A 100 14.16 -21.90 -1.42
C VAL A 100 13.76 -22.20 0.01
N GLU A 101 14.21 -21.37 0.95
CA GLU A 101 13.75 -21.35 2.34
C GLU A 101 12.99 -20.06 2.61
N PHE A 102 11.79 -20.15 3.20
CA PHE A 102 11.01 -18.97 3.57
C PHE A 102 11.28 -18.58 5.01
N VAL A 103 11.45 -17.27 5.24
CA VAL A 103 11.68 -16.67 6.56
C VAL A 103 10.51 -15.76 6.90
N ALA A 104 9.79 -16.07 7.98
CA ALA A 104 8.65 -15.27 8.41
C ALA A 104 9.10 -13.99 9.12
N ILE A 105 8.65 -12.84 8.62
CA ILE A 105 8.89 -11.51 9.19
C ILE A 105 7.56 -10.92 9.66
N PRO A 106 7.44 -10.47 10.93
CA PRO A 106 6.22 -9.83 11.40
C PRO A 106 5.88 -8.57 10.60
N ARG A 107 4.74 -8.57 9.91
CA ARG A 107 4.37 -7.51 8.96
C ARG A 107 4.36 -6.10 9.58
N TRP A 108 3.91 -5.98 10.83
CA TRP A 108 3.68 -4.68 11.45
C TRP A 108 4.92 -4.07 12.13
N THR A 109 6.00 -4.85 12.22
CA THR A 109 7.30 -4.45 12.77
C THR A 109 8.45 -4.80 11.82
N GLU A 110 8.15 -4.94 10.52
CA GLU A 110 9.11 -5.41 9.51
C GLU A 110 10.40 -4.60 9.52
N THR A 111 10.29 -3.27 9.54
CA THR A 111 11.46 -2.38 9.47
C THR A 111 12.42 -2.59 10.63
N ASP A 112 11.89 -2.74 11.86
CA ASP A 112 12.73 -2.99 13.05
C ASP A 112 13.39 -4.37 12.98
N GLU A 113 12.64 -5.37 12.51
CA GLU A 113 13.14 -6.73 12.38
C GLU A 113 14.22 -6.83 11.29
N ILE A 114 13.95 -6.30 10.09
CA ILE A 114 14.92 -6.28 8.99
C ILE A 114 16.16 -5.47 9.35
N ASN A 115 16.03 -4.31 9.98
CA ASN A 115 17.17 -3.52 10.48
C ASN A 115 18.08 -4.36 11.41
N THR A 116 17.46 -5.11 12.31
CA THR A 116 18.20 -5.99 13.24
C THR A 116 18.93 -7.10 12.48
N GLN A 117 18.28 -7.72 11.50
CA GLN A 117 18.85 -8.81 10.72
C GLN A 117 19.93 -8.32 9.74
N LEU A 118 19.77 -7.16 9.10
CA LEU A 118 20.82 -6.53 8.29
C LEU A 118 22.07 -6.24 9.11
N ALA A 119 21.90 -5.66 10.30
CA ALA A 119 23.03 -5.38 11.20
C ALA A 119 23.72 -6.64 11.70
N ALA A 120 23.00 -7.76 11.81
CA ALA A 120 23.54 -9.06 12.21
C ALA A 120 24.11 -9.87 11.02
N GLY A 121 23.89 -9.45 9.78
CA GLY A 121 24.24 -10.19 8.56
C GLY A 121 23.43 -11.49 8.39
N THR A 122 22.18 -11.50 8.82
CA THR A 122 21.26 -12.66 8.79
C THR A 122 19.94 -12.36 8.09
N ALA A 123 19.84 -11.23 7.38
CA ALA A 123 18.65 -10.91 6.60
C ALA A 123 18.46 -11.92 5.47
N PRO A 124 17.19 -12.25 5.08
CA PRO A 124 16.91 -13.09 3.93
C PRO A 124 17.53 -12.54 2.64
N ASP A 125 17.87 -13.40 1.67
CA ASP A 125 18.45 -13.00 0.39
C ASP A 125 17.50 -12.15 -0.44
N VAL A 126 16.19 -12.39 -0.31
CA VAL A 126 15.15 -11.59 -0.95
C VAL A 126 14.28 -10.97 0.12
N CYS A 127 14.31 -9.66 0.23
CA CYS A 127 13.56 -8.88 1.20
C CYS A 127 12.54 -7.96 0.49
N VAL A 128 11.52 -7.53 1.25
CA VAL A 128 10.49 -6.62 0.76
C VAL A 128 10.12 -5.58 1.81
N THR A 129 9.86 -4.34 1.37
CA THR A 129 9.31 -3.27 2.22
C THR A 129 8.30 -2.42 1.45
N TYR A 130 7.43 -1.71 2.17
CA TYR A 130 6.53 -0.72 1.56
C TYR A 130 7.11 0.71 1.62
N SER A 131 8.26 0.89 2.26
CA SER A 131 8.84 2.21 2.51
C SER A 131 9.99 2.54 1.56
N TYR A 132 9.82 3.53 0.69
CA TYR A 132 10.91 4.04 -0.15
C TYR A 132 12.05 4.68 0.67
N PRO A 133 11.77 5.54 1.68
CA PRO A 133 12.84 6.07 2.53
C PRO A 133 13.69 5.00 3.22
N THR A 134 13.12 3.81 3.47
CA THR A 134 13.85 2.66 4.01
C THR A 134 14.88 2.13 3.02
N ILE A 135 14.55 2.01 1.73
CA ILE A 135 15.49 1.59 0.69
C ILE A 135 16.68 2.54 0.61
N LYS A 136 16.43 3.85 0.60
CA LYS A 136 17.50 4.85 0.62
C LYS A 136 18.41 4.71 1.85
N ALA A 137 17.82 4.56 3.03
CA ALA A 137 18.60 4.36 4.25
C ALA A 137 19.49 3.11 4.18
N TYR A 138 19.00 2.03 3.60
CA TYR A 138 19.78 0.80 3.43
C TYR A 138 20.90 0.97 2.39
N ALA A 139 20.63 1.68 1.30
CA ALA A 139 21.65 2.01 0.31
C ALA A 139 22.77 2.89 0.91
N ASP A 140 22.43 3.92 1.67
CA ASP A 140 23.39 4.81 2.35
C ASP A 140 24.28 4.08 3.38
N MET A 141 23.82 2.94 3.89
CA MET A 141 24.57 2.08 4.83
C MET A 141 25.35 0.97 4.13
N ASP A 142 25.37 0.93 2.79
CA ASP A 142 25.91 -0.19 2.01
C ASP A 142 25.31 -1.56 2.41
N ALA A 143 24.07 -1.56 2.87
CA ALA A 143 23.39 -2.76 3.38
C ALA A 143 22.65 -3.57 2.30
N ILE A 144 22.49 -3.01 1.11
CA ILE A 144 21.82 -3.63 -0.05
C ILE A 144 22.67 -3.51 -1.31
N ILE A 145 22.43 -4.38 -2.29
CA ILE A 145 23.21 -4.43 -3.52
C ILE A 145 22.55 -3.69 -4.67
N ASP A 146 23.37 -3.29 -5.65
CA ASP A 146 22.89 -2.84 -6.97
C ASP A 146 22.32 -4.01 -7.75
N MET A 147 21.01 -3.97 -8.05
CA MET A 147 20.31 -5.00 -8.80
C MET A 147 20.43 -4.81 -10.32
N ARG A 148 20.85 -3.63 -10.79
CA ARG A 148 20.88 -3.28 -12.21
C ARG A 148 21.68 -4.25 -13.08
N PRO A 149 22.90 -4.67 -12.69
CA PRO A 149 23.67 -5.60 -13.49
C PRO A 149 22.95 -6.93 -13.73
N TYR A 150 22.17 -7.40 -12.75
CA TYR A 150 21.40 -8.66 -12.87
C TYR A 150 20.16 -8.46 -13.75
N ILE A 151 19.49 -7.32 -13.66
CA ILE A 151 18.36 -6.98 -14.54
C ILE A 151 18.82 -6.89 -15.99
N ASP A 152 19.91 -6.18 -16.26
CA ASP A 152 20.39 -5.90 -17.62
C ASP A 152 21.03 -7.13 -18.27
N ASN A 153 21.90 -7.85 -17.55
CA ASN A 153 22.70 -8.92 -18.12
C ASN A 153 21.93 -10.23 -18.30
N TYR A 154 20.86 -10.45 -17.52
CA TYR A 154 20.08 -11.70 -17.54
C TYR A 154 18.65 -11.50 -18.05
N LYS A 155 18.42 -10.49 -18.86
CA LYS A 155 17.10 -10.15 -19.41
C LYS A 155 16.43 -11.33 -20.12
N ASP A 156 17.19 -12.10 -20.88
CA ASP A 156 16.67 -13.24 -21.65
C ASP A 156 16.29 -14.43 -20.76
N GLU A 157 16.87 -14.54 -19.57
CA GLU A 157 16.58 -15.53 -18.55
C GLU A 157 15.41 -15.14 -17.63
N LEU A 158 14.95 -13.85 -17.70
CA LEU A 158 13.93 -13.26 -16.84
C LEU A 158 12.68 -12.80 -17.62
N PRO A 159 12.17 -13.57 -18.60
CA PRO A 159 11.11 -13.11 -19.50
C PRO A 159 9.79 -12.79 -18.78
N ASN A 160 9.45 -13.53 -17.70
CA ASN A 160 8.19 -13.31 -16.98
C ASN A 160 8.25 -12.03 -16.15
N LEU A 161 9.37 -11.77 -15.51
CA LEU A 161 9.63 -10.56 -14.74
C LEU A 161 9.54 -9.32 -15.64
N TRP A 162 10.22 -9.34 -16.79
CA TRP A 162 10.20 -8.25 -17.76
C TRP A 162 8.81 -8.03 -18.37
N ASN A 163 8.11 -9.10 -18.73
CA ASN A 163 6.76 -9.00 -19.31
C ASN A 163 5.77 -8.44 -18.32
N TRP A 164 5.93 -8.76 -17.03
CA TRP A 164 5.01 -8.29 -16.01
C TRP A 164 5.31 -6.88 -15.53
N LEU A 165 6.53 -6.61 -15.08
CA LEU A 165 6.89 -5.34 -14.47
C LEU A 165 7.16 -4.25 -15.51
N GLY A 166 7.84 -4.56 -16.60
CA GLY A 166 8.30 -3.59 -17.59
C GLY A 166 9.41 -2.69 -17.07
N GLU A 167 9.96 -1.85 -17.94
CA GLU A 167 11.07 -0.96 -17.60
C GLU A 167 10.75 0.00 -16.45
N THR A 168 9.54 0.54 -16.43
CA THR A 168 9.12 1.51 -15.41
C THR A 168 9.29 0.96 -14.00
N ASN A 169 8.77 -0.24 -13.72
CA ASN A 169 8.84 -0.81 -12.37
C ASN A 169 10.22 -1.40 -12.05
N LEU A 170 10.89 -1.99 -13.06
CA LEU A 170 12.22 -2.59 -12.86
C LEU A 170 13.27 -1.56 -12.48
N TYR A 171 13.16 -0.34 -13.00
CA TYR A 171 14.15 0.72 -12.78
C TYR A 171 13.64 1.92 -11.99
N TRP A 172 12.50 1.79 -11.33
CA TRP A 172 11.90 2.88 -10.56
C TRP A 172 12.83 3.44 -9.47
N ASN A 173 13.54 2.55 -8.77
CA ASN A 173 14.47 2.91 -7.71
C ASN A 173 15.92 3.09 -8.22
N SER A 174 16.11 3.51 -9.45
CA SER A 174 17.44 3.75 -9.99
C SER A 174 17.89 5.18 -9.69
N ASP A 175 19.16 5.31 -9.28
CA ASP A 175 19.83 6.60 -9.18
C ASP A 175 20.01 7.20 -10.59
N LEU A 176 19.56 8.42 -10.80
CA LEU A 176 19.64 9.11 -12.10
C LEU A 176 21.07 9.48 -12.50
N ASN A 177 22.01 9.55 -11.56
CA ASN A 177 23.38 9.96 -11.84
C ASN A 177 24.23 8.81 -12.40
N ASP A 178 24.06 7.61 -11.85
CA ASP A 178 24.90 6.46 -12.20
C ASP A 178 24.11 5.22 -12.62
N GLY A 179 22.78 5.24 -12.46
CA GLY A 179 21.89 4.16 -12.83
C GLY A 179 21.86 2.99 -11.86
N THR A 180 22.48 3.09 -10.68
CA THR A 180 22.38 2.09 -9.62
C THR A 180 20.93 1.84 -9.25
N THR A 181 20.49 0.58 -9.21
CA THR A 181 19.11 0.20 -8.92
C THR A 181 19.03 -0.55 -7.60
N TRP A 182 18.50 0.10 -6.58
CA TRP A 182 18.50 -0.42 -5.20
C TRP A 182 17.34 -1.35 -4.88
N ALA A 183 16.24 -1.27 -5.63
CA ALA A 183 15.08 -2.13 -5.44
C ALA A 183 14.27 -2.26 -6.75
N ILE A 184 13.52 -3.35 -6.85
CA ILE A 184 12.51 -3.56 -7.89
C ILE A 184 11.14 -3.24 -7.30
N GLU A 185 10.33 -2.46 -8.02
CA GLU A 185 8.96 -2.15 -7.59
C GLU A 185 7.97 -3.21 -8.05
N ALA A 186 7.23 -3.78 -7.09
CA ALA A 186 6.10 -4.63 -7.41
C ALA A 186 5.01 -3.83 -8.13
N LYS A 187 4.26 -4.49 -9.01
CA LYS A 187 3.17 -3.87 -9.75
C LYS A 187 1.83 -4.13 -9.06
N LEU A 188 1.01 -3.07 -8.93
CA LEU A 188 -0.39 -3.21 -8.57
C LEU A 188 -1.17 -3.80 -9.75
N ALA A 189 -1.79 -4.96 -9.55
CA ALA A 189 -2.65 -5.58 -10.56
C ALA A 189 -3.99 -4.86 -10.69
N ASN A 190 -4.47 -4.27 -9.58
CA ASN A 190 -5.74 -3.55 -9.51
C ASN A 190 -5.53 -2.22 -8.79
N MET A 191 -5.69 -1.13 -9.53
CA MET A 191 -5.44 0.22 -9.03
C MET A 191 -6.71 0.94 -8.68
N ASN A 192 -7.47 0.33 -7.78
CA ASN A 192 -8.72 0.89 -7.33
C ASN A 192 -8.51 1.93 -6.22
N ARG A 193 -9.34 2.98 -6.25
CA ARG A 193 -9.31 4.08 -5.27
C ARG A 193 -10.35 3.90 -4.18
N VAL A 194 -10.25 4.74 -3.16
CA VAL A 194 -11.37 5.02 -2.27
C VAL A 194 -12.50 5.65 -3.08
N ILE A 195 -13.72 5.22 -2.80
CA ILE A 195 -14.93 5.74 -3.44
C ILE A 195 -16.01 6.02 -2.40
N THR A 196 -17.02 6.76 -2.79
CA THR A 196 -18.16 7.06 -1.92
C THR A 196 -19.28 6.06 -2.15
N PHE A 197 -19.83 5.55 -1.06
CA PHE A 197 -20.99 4.69 -1.03
C PHE A 197 -22.18 5.40 -0.41
N ILE A 198 -23.38 5.09 -0.89
CA ILE A 198 -24.63 5.67 -0.39
C ILE A 198 -25.72 4.60 -0.21
N ARG A 199 -26.58 4.79 0.76
CA ARG A 199 -27.74 3.92 1.03
C ARG A 199 -28.77 4.04 -0.09
N LYS A 200 -28.84 3.04 -0.96
CA LYS A 200 -29.80 3.00 -2.09
C LYS A 200 -31.24 2.97 -1.61
N ASP A 201 -31.54 2.16 -0.60
CA ASP A 201 -32.87 2.06 -0.01
C ASP A 201 -33.34 3.37 0.64
N TRP A 202 -32.44 4.21 1.17
CA TRP A 202 -32.79 5.53 1.67
C TRP A 202 -33.13 6.49 0.54
N LEU A 203 -32.37 6.46 -0.55
CA LEU A 203 -32.68 7.24 -1.74
C LEU A 203 -34.07 6.87 -2.28
N ASP A 204 -34.33 5.57 -2.44
CA ASP A 204 -35.61 5.06 -2.93
C ASP A 204 -36.78 5.43 -2.01
N LYS A 205 -36.60 5.29 -0.70
CA LYS A 205 -37.62 5.61 0.29
C LYS A 205 -38.02 7.09 0.29
N LEU A 206 -37.05 7.97 -0.01
CA LEU A 206 -37.29 9.41 -0.10
C LEU A 206 -37.57 9.90 -1.53
N GLY A 207 -37.55 9.00 -2.53
CA GLY A 207 -37.76 9.35 -3.93
C GLY A 207 -36.64 10.23 -4.52
N LEU A 208 -35.40 10.10 -3.99
CA LEU A 208 -34.24 10.84 -4.43
C LEU A 208 -33.50 10.08 -5.53
N LYS A 209 -32.80 10.81 -6.38
CA LYS A 209 -31.86 10.23 -7.36
C LYS A 209 -30.48 10.06 -6.75
N GLU A 210 -29.68 9.22 -7.38
CA GLU A 210 -28.26 9.11 -7.10
C GLU A 210 -27.56 10.44 -7.42
N PRO A 211 -26.82 11.04 -6.45
CA PRO A 211 -26.17 12.32 -6.67
C PRO A 211 -24.94 12.16 -7.58
N THR A 212 -24.77 13.09 -8.51
CA THR A 212 -23.68 13.14 -9.49
C THR A 212 -22.83 14.40 -9.36
N THR A 213 -23.21 15.31 -8.46
CA THR A 213 -22.46 16.53 -8.16
C THR A 213 -22.31 16.72 -6.65
N LYS A 214 -21.33 17.53 -6.24
CA LYS A 214 -21.12 17.91 -4.83
C LYS A 214 -22.38 18.53 -4.22
N GLN A 215 -23.08 19.38 -5.00
CA GLN A 215 -24.31 20.02 -4.52
C GLN A 215 -25.45 19.01 -4.37
N GLU A 216 -25.64 18.11 -5.34
CA GLU A 216 -26.66 17.07 -5.21
C GLU A 216 -26.36 16.13 -4.05
N PHE A 217 -25.09 15.81 -3.79
CA PHE A 217 -24.68 15.00 -2.67
C PHE A 217 -24.99 15.71 -1.34
N HIS A 218 -24.65 16.98 -1.21
CA HIS A 218 -25.01 17.81 -0.05
C HIS A 218 -26.53 17.80 0.17
N ASP A 219 -27.33 18.05 -0.86
CA ASP A 219 -28.80 18.09 -0.77
C ASP A 219 -29.36 16.74 -0.30
N VAL A 220 -28.78 15.63 -0.76
CA VAL A 220 -29.13 14.28 -0.29
C VAL A 220 -28.78 14.09 1.19
N LEU A 221 -27.60 14.54 1.64
CA LEU A 221 -27.21 14.45 3.07
C LEU A 221 -28.15 15.27 3.96
N VAL A 222 -28.55 16.46 3.50
CA VAL A 222 -29.57 17.28 4.20
C VAL A 222 -30.90 16.54 4.26
N ALA A 223 -31.35 15.96 3.15
CA ALA A 223 -32.59 15.19 3.12
C ALA A 223 -32.54 13.97 4.05
N PHE A 224 -31.39 13.26 4.15
CA PHE A 224 -31.24 12.16 5.09
C PHE A 224 -31.38 12.66 6.54
N LYS A 225 -30.70 13.74 6.90
CA LYS A 225 -30.77 14.33 8.23
C LYS A 225 -32.20 14.77 8.60
N GLU A 226 -32.87 15.50 7.70
CA GLU A 226 -34.22 16.03 7.93
C GLU A 226 -35.30 14.95 8.00
N ASN A 227 -35.07 13.79 7.36
CA ASN A 227 -36.00 12.67 7.33
C ASN A 227 -35.55 11.49 8.22
N ALA A 228 -34.72 11.74 9.22
CA ALA A 228 -34.22 10.71 10.13
C ALA A 228 -35.31 9.84 10.77
N ASP A 229 -36.44 10.44 11.20
CA ASP A 229 -37.58 9.71 11.74
C ASP A 229 -38.20 8.74 10.73
N THR A 230 -38.28 9.15 9.45
CA THR A 230 -38.76 8.30 8.37
C THR A 230 -37.81 7.14 8.08
N LEU A 231 -36.51 7.40 8.10
CA LEU A 231 -35.47 6.42 7.77
C LEU A 231 -35.21 5.41 8.87
N LEU A 232 -35.11 5.88 10.13
CA LEU A 232 -34.65 5.09 11.28
C LEU A 232 -35.70 4.93 12.40
N GLY A 233 -36.86 5.60 12.31
CA GLY A 233 -37.92 5.50 13.33
C GLY A 233 -37.42 5.92 14.72
N SER A 234 -37.51 5.02 15.70
CA SER A 234 -37.06 5.30 17.08
C SER A 234 -35.55 5.60 17.20
N ASP A 235 -34.77 5.22 16.24
CA ASP A 235 -33.31 5.41 16.21
C ASP A 235 -32.88 6.67 15.42
N ALA A 236 -33.80 7.56 15.07
CA ALA A 236 -33.56 8.79 14.31
C ALA A 236 -32.37 9.62 14.83
N SER A 237 -32.20 9.68 16.17
CA SER A 237 -31.08 10.42 16.79
C SER A 237 -29.69 9.83 16.53
N LYS A 238 -29.62 8.60 15.99
CA LYS A 238 -28.36 7.91 15.66
C LYS A 238 -27.94 8.12 14.20
N ILE A 239 -28.71 8.87 13.41
CA ILE A 239 -28.41 9.06 12.01
C ILE A 239 -27.06 9.74 11.82
N ILE A 240 -26.28 9.19 10.91
CA ILE A 240 -25.02 9.74 10.42
C ILE A 240 -25.19 9.91 8.91
N PRO A 241 -25.50 11.12 8.42
CA PRO A 241 -25.68 11.33 6.99
C PRO A 241 -24.46 10.95 6.17
N TYR A 242 -23.25 11.36 6.61
CA TYR A 242 -21.99 11.03 5.97
C TYR A 242 -20.89 10.70 6.99
N SER A 243 -20.15 9.62 6.74
CA SER A 243 -19.04 9.19 7.59
C SER A 243 -17.71 9.10 6.82
N VAL A 244 -16.66 9.63 7.41
CA VAL A 244 -15.25 9.52 7.01
C VAL A 244 -14.36 9.38 8.24
N SER A 245 -14.66 8.42 9.11
CA SER A 245 -13.90 8.16 10.33
C SER A 245 -12.41 8.05 10.04
N TYR A 246 -11.58 8.46 10.97
CA TYR A 246 -10.12 8.55 10.93
C TYR A 246 -9.52 8.95 9.56
N ASP A 247 -8.35 9.56 9.55
CA ASP A 247 -7.61 9.95 8.34
C ASP A 247 -8.46 10.58 7.21
N VAL A 248 -9.02 11.75 7.50
CA VAL A 248 -9.86 12.52 6.56
C VAL A 248 -9.17 12.73 5.21
N GLY A 249 -7.85 12.95 5.21
CA GLY A 249 -7.07 13.16 3.99
C GLY A 249 -7.11 11.97 3.03
N TRP A 250 -7.11 10.75 3.56
CA TRP A 250 -7.27 9.54 2.78
C TRP A 250 -8.73 9.22 2.51
N ARG A 251 -9.58 9.22 3.57
CA ARG A 251 -10.99 8.84 3.46
C ARG A 251 -11.76 9.78 2.54
N ALA A 252 -11.63 11.08 2.68
CA ALA A 252 -12.25 12.06 1.80
C ALA A 252 -11.34 12.46 0.60
N GLY A 253 -10.36 11.62 0.25
CA GLY A 253 -9.35 11.95 -0.75
C GLY A 253 -9.94 12.37 -2.10
N THR A 254 -10.93 11.64 -2.63
CA THR A 254 -11.58 11.97 -3.91
C THR A 254 -12.34 13.30 -3.88
N LEU A 255 -12.95 13.65 -2.73
CA LEU A 255 -13.57 14.96 -2.54
C LEU A 255 -12.51 16.07 -2.52
N ILE A 256 -11.44 15.90 -1.75
CA ILE A 256 -10.38 16.91 -1.63
C ILE A 256 -9.69 17.10 -2.99
N GLU A 257 -9.36 16.01 -3.68
CA GLU A 257 -8.71 16.03 -5.00
C GLU A 257 -9.57 16.69 -6.07
N SER A 258 -10.89 16.70 -5.93
CA SER A 258 -11.79 17.40 -6.86
C SER A 258 -11.64 18.93 -6.86
N PHE A 259 -10.95 19.48 -5.87
CA PHE A 259 -10.60 20.90 -5.79
C PHE A 259 -9.20 21.22 -6.34
N LEU A 260 -8.38 20.21 -6.59
CA LEU A 260 -7.08 20.41 -7.21
C LEU A 260 -7.24 20.84 -8.68
N ASP A 261 -6.21 21.50 -9.23
CA ASP A 261 -6.24 21.84 -10.65
C ASP A 261 -6.15 20.56 -11.49
N PRO A 262 -7.16 20.22 -12.31
CA PRO A 262 -7.09 19.04 -13.18
C PRO A 262 -5.98 19.14 -14.24
N ASN A 263 -5.44 20.37 -14.50
CA ASN A 263 -4.31 20.62 -15.39
C ASN A 263 -3.04 21.02 -14.59
N MET A 264 -2.90 20.49 -13.38
CA MET A 264 -1.70 20.72 -12.56
C MET A 264 -0.44 20.39 -13.37
N SER A 265 0.56 21.27 -13.31
CA SER A 265 1.84 21.04 -13.99
C SER A 265 2.65 19.94 -13.30
N ASP A 266 3.53 19.28 -14.03
CA ASP A 266 4.44 18.28 -13.48
C ASP A 266 5.32 18.89 -12.36
N LYS A 267 5.79 20.14 -12.56
CA LYS A 267 6.54 20.86 -11.53
C LYS A 267 5.74 21.03 -10.24
N GLU A 268 4.49 21.48 -10.33
CA GLU A 268 3.64 21.67 -9.14
C GLU A 268 3.34 20.34 -8.46
N TYR A 269 3.02 19.31 -9.22
CA TYR A 269 2.80 17.96 -8.72
C TYR A 269 4.04 17.44 -7.97
N TYR A 270 5.24 17.56 -8.57
CA TYR A 270 6.48 17.10 -7.96
C TYR A 270 6.86 17.89 -6.70
N VAL A 271 6.73 19.21 -6.73
CA VAL A 271 7.21 20.09 -5.64
C VAL A 271 6.22 20.10 -4.47
N ASN A 272 4.92 20.21 -4.73
CA ASN A 272 3.93 20.51 -3.69
C ASN A 272 2.92 19.40 -3.46
N GLY A 273 2.76 18.47 -4.39
CA GLY A 273 1.62 17.57 -4.41
C GLY A 273 1.95 16.10 -4.34
N PHE A 274 3.17 15.78 -4.04
CA PHE A 274 3.61 14.40 -4.07
C PHE A 274 3.25 13.65 -2.77
N ASP A 275 2.73 12.43 -2.92
CA ASP A 275 2.38 11.51 -1.82
C ASP A 275 1.51 12.15 -0.72
N ASP A 276 2.01 12.06 0.51
CA ASP A 276 1.31 12.50 1.72
C ASP A 276 1.32 14.02 1.93
N ARG A 277 1.91 14.79 1.02
CA ARG A 277 2.01 16.25 1.13
C ARG A 277 0.80 16.99 0.57
N LYS A 278 -0.38 16.38 0.68
CA LYS A 278 -1.65 17.00 0.29
C LYS A 278 -1.89 18.33 0.98
N LEU A 279 -1.34 18.54 2.19
CA LEU A 279 -1.49 19.78 2.93
C LEU A 279 -0.96 21.00 2.14
N THR A 280 0.10 20.81 1.36
CA THR A 280 0.77 21.87 0.58
C THR A 280 0.27 22.00 -0.86
N GLN A 281 -0.64 21.15 -1.31
CA GLN A 281 -1.26 21.26 -2.64
C GLN A 281 -2.29 22.37 -2.71
N ASN A 282 -2.25 23.13 -3.83
CA ASN A 282 -3.28 24.13 -4.11
C ASN A 282 -4.64 23.45 -4.32
N GLY A 283 -5.69 23.93 -3.63
CA GLY A 283 -7.04 23.35 -3.66
C GLY A 283 -7.37 22.45 -2.47
N THR A 284 -6.37 21.93 -1.76
CA THR A 284 -6.62 21.06 -0.58
C THR A 284 -7.37 21.80 0.53
N LYS A 285 -7.00 23.06 0.78
CA LYS A 285 -7.68 23.90 1.80
C LYS A 285 -9.17 24.03 1.50
N GLU A 286 -9.53 24.24 0.25
CA GLU A 286 -10.92 24.39 -0.20
C GLU A 286 -11.70 23.08 -0.02
N GLY A 287 -11.10 21.95 -0.32
CA GLY A 287 -11.73 20.64 -0.11
C GLY A 287 -11.97 20.35 1.36
N VAL A 288 -11.01 20.63 2.23
CA VAL A 288 -11.15 20.46 3.68
C VAL A 288 -12.15 21.49 4.26
N LYS A 289 -12.22 22.69 3.68
CA LYS A 289 -13.21 23.70 4.09
C LYS A 289 -14.64 23.24 3.80
N LEU A 290 -14.90 22.63 2.66
CA LEU A 290 -16.21 22.05 2.36
C LEU A 290 -16.61 20.98 3.40
N LEU A 291 -15.66 20.15 3.82
CA LEU A 291 -15.92 19.18 4.90
C LEU A 291 -16.21 19.87 6.24
N ASN A 292 -15.53 20.97 6.55
CA ASN A 292 -15.83 21.78 7.74
C ASN A 292 -17.24 22.39 7.70
N GLU A 293 -17.67 22.89 6.55
CA GLU A 293 -19.02 23.39 6.33
C GLU A 293 -20.04 22.27 6.62
N TRP A 294 -19.89 21.08 6.00
CA TRP A 294 -20.77 19.94 6.24
C TRP A 294 -20.75 19.43 7.69
N TYR A 295 -19.58 19.51 8.34
CA TYR A 295 -19.49 19.16 9.75
C TYR A 295 -20.28 20.13 10.63
N ASN A 296 -20.13 21.44 10.42
CA ASN A 296 -20.87 22.46 11.17
C ASN A 296 -22.37 22.45 10.86
N GLU A 297 -22.78 22.03 9.68
CA GLU A 297 -24.17 21.74 9.34
C GLU A 297 -24.69 20.45 10.00
N GLY A 298 -23.84 19.66 10.63
CA GLY A 298 -24.18 18.38 11.26
C GLY A 298 -24.55 17.28 10.24
N LEU A 299 -23.94 17.33 9.06
CA LEU A 299 -24.07 16.32 8.02
C LEU A 299 -23.02 15.21 8.16
N MET A 300 -21.90 15.49 8.83
CA MET A 300 -20.85 14.52 9.10
C MET A 300 -20.99 13.92 10.51
N TRP A 301 -20.42 12.73 10.67
CA TRP A 301 -20.31 12.11 11.97
C TRP A 301 -19.47 12.97 12.92
N LYS A 302 -20.10 13.44 14.01
CA LYS A 302 -19.49 14.44 14.90
C LYS A 302 -18.24 13.95 15.65
N ASP A 303 -18.13 12.62 15.85
CA ASP A 303 -17.07 12.00 16.63
C ASP A 303 -15.98 11.36 15.74
N PHE A 304 -15.97 11.64 14.43
CA PHE A 304 -15.11 10.99 13.43
C PHE A 304 -13.62 10.96 13.79
N TYR A 305 -13.12 12.00 14.45
CA TYR A 305 -11.71 12.19 14.82
C TYR A 305 -11.30 11.44 16.10
N LEU A 306 -12.22 10.75 16.77
CA LEU A 306 -11.92 10.00 18.00
C LEU A 306 -11.39 8.60 17.72
N TYR A 307 -11.46 8.13 16.49
CA TYR A 307 -11.17 6.77 16.12
C TYR A 307 -9.87 6.67 15.32
N SER A 308 -9.27 5.49 15.34
CA SER A 308 -8.04 5.18 14.60
C SER A 308 -8.26 3.98 13.67
N SER A 309 -7.30 3.72 12.81
CA SER A 309 -7.32 2.51 11.98
C SER A 309 -7.43 1.27 12.86
N GLY A 310 -8.34 0.37 12.51
CA GLY A 310 -8.64 -0.86 13.26
C GLY A 310 -9.73 -0.73 14.32
N ASP A 311 -10.24 0.48 14.60
CA ASP A 311 -11.44 0.64 15.41
C ASP A 311 -12.69 0.23 14.61
N THR A 312 -13.58 -0.56 15.20
CA THR A 312 -14.77 -1.11 14.54
C THR A 312 -16.03 -0.28 14.74
N THR A 313 -15.96 0.83 15.47
CA THR A 313 -17.17 1.60 15.85
C THR A 313 -17.93 2.13 14.62
N GLU A 314 -17.21 2.61 13.59
CA GLU A 314 -17.83 3.05 12.34
C GLU A 314 -18.52 1.88 11.62
N ASP A 315 -17.88 0.72 11.55
CA ASP A 315 -18.41 -0.50 10.94
C ASP A 315 -19.69 -0.95 11.67
N ASP A 316 -19.70 -0.90 13.00
CA ASP A 316 -20.86 -1.25 13.80
C ASP A 316 -22.05 -0.32 13.52
N MET A 317 -21.80 0.98 13.31
CA MET A 317 -22.83 1.94 12.91
C MET A 317 -23.35 1.67 11.48
N MET A 318 -22.46 1.31 10.55
CA MET A 318 -22.84 0.91 9.18
C MET A 318 -23.65 -0.38 9.19
N LYS A 319 -23.20 -1.41 9.90
CA LYS A 319 -23.87 -2.71 10.07
C LYS A 319 -25.25 -2.55 10.69
N ALA A 320 -25.39 -1.63 11.66
CA ALA A 320 -26.66 -1.30 12.29
C ALA A 320 -27.60 -0.44 11.41
N GLY A 321 -27.12 0.05 10.27
CA GLY A 321 -27.90 0.82 9.31
C GLY A 321 -28.06 2.30 9.63
N TYR A 322 -27.21 2.88 10.48
CA TYR A 322 -27.31 4.29 10.91
C TYR A 322 -26.57 5.26 9.97
N VAL A 323 -25.71 4.78 9.09
CA VAL A 323 -24.89 5.59 8.17
C VAL A 323 -25.54 5.68 6.80
N GLY A 324 -25.75 6.90 6.30
CA GLY A 324 -26.36 7.19 5.00
C GLY A 324 -25.38 7.08 3.84
N ALA A 325 -24.22 7.68 4.00
CA ALA A 325 -23.13 7.63 3.03
C ALA A 325 -21.79 7.54 3.74
N PHE A 326 -20.79 6.95 3.10
CA PHE A 326 -19.43 6.90 3.60
C PHE A 326 -18.43 6.78 2.44
N THR A 327 -17.17 7.12 2.68
CA THR A 327 -16.08 6.92 1.72
C THR A 327 -15.06 5.96 2.29
N HIS A 328 -14.70 4.93 1.52
CA HIS A 328 -13.73 3.90 1.89
C HIS A 328 -13.21 3.17 0.65
N ASN A 329 -12.36 2.18 0.84
CA ASN A 329 -11.92 1.31 -0.25
C ASN A 329 -13.11 0.78 -1.06
N TRP A 330 -12.90 0.63 -2.36
CA TRP A 330 -13.92 0.27 -3.34
C TRP A 330 -14.71 -1.00 -3.02
N ASP A 331 -14.16 -1.92 -2.22
CA ASP A 331 -14.77 -3.21 -1.84
C ASP A 331 -15.22 -3.26 -0.37
N TYR A 332 -15.07 -2.17 0.38
CA TYR A 332 -15.23 -2.16 1.84
C TYR A 332 -16.56 -2.70 2.34
N PRO A 333 -17.72 -2.40 1.72
CA PRO A 333 -19.01 -2.91 2.20
C PRO A 333 -19.11 -4.43 2.18
N TRP A 334 -18.30 -5.11 1.37
CA TRP A 334 -18.43 -6.55 1.08
C TRP A 334 -17.31 -7.42 1.67
N ARG A 335 -16.28 -6.81 2.25
CA ARG A 335 -15.19 -7.52 2.92
C ARG A 335 -15.73 -8.35 4.09
N ASN A 336 -15.04 -9.46 4.42
CA ASN A 336 -15.30 -10.32 5.56
C ASN A 336 -16.56 -11.22 5.42
N GLY A 337 -17.03 -11.49 4.20
CA GLY A 337 -18.06 -12.50 3.94
C GLY A 337 -19.36 -12.27 4.73
N ASP A 338 -19.74 -13.22 5.57
CA ASP A 338 -20.96 -13.14 6.38
C ASP A 338 -20.92 -12.07 7.49
N ASP A 339 -19.73 -11.61 7.88
CA ASP A 339 -19.57 -10.49 8.80
C ASP A 339 -19.37 -9.14 8.09
N SER A 340 -19.52 -9.09 6.77
CA SER A 340 -19.46 -7.85 6.00
C SER A 340 -20.54 -6.84 6.42
N ILE A 341 -20.29 -5.57 6.12
CA ILE A 341 -21.29 -4.51 6.33
C ILE A 341 -22.56 -4.84 5.55
N ALA A 342 -22.46 -5.24 4.30
CA ALA A 342 -23.60 -5.57 3.46
C ALA A 342 -24.42 -6.75 4.00
N ALA A 343 -23.78 -7.84 4.42
CA ALA A 343 -24.47 -8.99 4.98
C ALA A 343 -25.21 -8.65 6.29
N ASN A 344 -24.56 -7.91 7.18
CA ASN A 344 -25.17 -7.46 8.43
C ASN A 344 -26.31 -6.46 8.20
N LEU A 345 -26.15 -5.54 7.25
CA LEU A 345 -27.17 -4.57 6.90
C LEU A 345 -28.47 -5.27 6.41
N LYS A 346 -28.34 -6.23 5.49
CA LYS A 346 -29.47 -7.05 5.05
C LYS A 346 -30.15 -7.78 6.20
N ARG A 347 -29.36 -8.38 7.08
CA ARG A 347 -29.88 -9.16 8.23
C ARG A 347 -30.58 -8.30 9.27
N LEU A 348 -30.09 -7.08 9.54
CA LEU A 348 -30.58 -6.21 10.62
C LEU A 348 -31.63 -5.21 10.15
N VAL A 349 -31.55 -4.75 8.92
CA VAL A 349 -32.41 -3.70 8.36
C VAL A 349 -33.43 -4.27 7.36
N GLY A 350 -33.01 -5.18 6.48
CA GLY A 350 -33.89 -5.84 5.50
C GLY A 350 -33.18 -6.09 4.16
N ASP A 351 -33.80 -6.92 3.32
CA ASP A 351 -33.22 -7.40 2.08
C ASP A 351 -32.93 -6.28 1.06
N ASP A 352 -33.70 -5.20 1.07
CA ASP A 352 -33.54 -4.05 0.19
C ASP A 352 -32.43 -3.09 0.66
N ALA A 353 -31.94 -3.25 1.90
CA ALA A 353 -30.92 -2.37 2.46
C ALA A 353 -29.54 -2.67 1.84
N LYS A 354 -29.02 -1.72 1.08
CA LYS A 354 -27.71 -1.84 0.44
C LYS A 354 -27.02 -0.50 0.23
N TYR A 355 -25.71 -0.57 0.20
CA TYR A 355 -24.85 0.51 -0.29
C TYR A 355 -24.56 0.31 -1.78
N ILE A 356 -24.59 1.39 -2.53
CA ILE A 356 -24.12 1.45 -3.92
C ILE A 356 -23.00 2.47 -4.04
N ALA A 357 -22.10 2.24 -5.00
CA ALA A 357 -21.03 3.19 -5.31
C ALA A 357 -21.57 4.37 -6.12
N ILE A 358 -21.13 5.57 -5.79
CA ILE A 358 -21.46 6.83 -6.47
C ILE A 358 -20.20 7.66 -6.71
N ASP A 359 -20.25 8.58 -7.68
CA ASP A 359 -19.17 9.47 -8.07
C ASP A 359 -19.60 10.95 -8.10
N PRO A 360 -19.85 11.58 -6.94
CA PRO A 360 -20.46 12.90 -6.87
C PRO A 360 -19.45 14.06 -6.85
N PHE A 361 -18.15 13.81 -6.90
CA PHE A 361 -17.15 14.84 -6.65
C PHE A 361 -16.49 15.32 -7.94
N GLU A 362 -17.28 16.03 -8.76
CA GLU A 362 -16.78 16.66 -9.97
C GLU A 362 -15.73 17.74 -9.70
N ASP A 363 -14.75 17.88 -10.59
CA ASP A 363 -13.79 18.98 -10.60
C ASP A 363 -14.38 20.28 -11.22
N LYS A 364 -13.59 21.32 -11.30
CA LYS A 364 -14.00 22.61 -11.87
C LYS A 364 -14.39 22.56 -13.36
N ASN A 365 -14.04 21.48 -14.07
CA ASN A 365 -14.36 21.26 -15.49
C ASN A 365 -15.54 20.30 -15.69
N GLY A 366 -16.09 19.74 -14.61
CA GLY A 366 -17.18 18.77 -14.62
C GLY A 366 -16.73 17.32 -14.87
N GLY A 367 -15.43 17.05 -14.86
CA GLY A 367 -14.84 15.70 -14.80
C GLY A 367 -14.53 15.30 -13.36
N HIS A 368 -13.82 14.18 -13.18
CA HIS A 368 -13.40 13.71 -11.85
C HIS A 368 -11.88 13.70 -11.78
N ASN A 369 -11.31 14.43 -10.83
CA ASN A 369 -9.86 14.53 -10.67
C ASN A 369 -9.34 13.50 -9.65
N LYS A 370 -9.25 12.24 -10.08
CA LYS A 370 -8.81 11.13 -9.23
C LYS A 370 -7.40 10.74 -9.61
N PHE A 371 -6.47 10.85 -8.66
CA PHE A 371 -5.13 10.33 -8.84
C PHE A 371 -5.08 8.89 -8.32
N LEU A 372 -4.83 7.95 -9.19
CA LEU A 372 -4.49 6.59 -8.80
C LEU A 372 -3.13 6.61 -8.08
N ALA A 373 -2.91 5.68 -7.18
CA ALA A 373 -1.55 5.39 -6.74
C ALA A 373 -0.70 5.04 -7.98
N GLY A 374 0.58 5.35 -7.99
CA GLY A 374 1.48 4.90 -9.04
C GLY A 374 1.37 3.38 -9.23
N PRO A 375 1.79 2.83 -10.38
CA PRO A 375 1.75 1.39 -10.64
C PRO A 375 2.69 0.59 -9.72
N ILE A 376 3.32 1.25 -8.78
CA ILE A 376 4.30 0.75 -7.83
C ILE A 376 3.66 0.48 -6.47
N ASP A 377 4.21 -0.49 -5.76
CA ASP A 377 3.70 -0.87 -4.43
C ASP A 377 4.86 -1.24 -3.49
N ARG A 378 5.22 -2.51 -3.43
CA ARG A 378 6.29 -3.03 -2.58
C ARG A 378 7.64 -2.90 -3.26
N LYS A 379 8.68 -2.62 -2.48
CA LYS A 379 10.06 -2.53 -2.91
C LYS A 379 10.76 -3.83 -2.55
N ILE A 380 11.22 -4.55 -3.56
CA ILE A 380 11.95 -5.81 -3.41
C ILE A 380 13.43 -5.49 -3.52
N PHE A 381 14.22 -5.87 -2.54
CA PHE A 381 15.64 -5.59 -2.49
C PHE A 381 16.45 -6.80 -2.02
N PHE A 382 17.73 -6.79 -2.35
CA PHE A 382 18.67 -7.84 -1.96
C PHE A 382 19.70 -7.27 -0.98
N PRO A 383 19.81 -7.82 0.25
CA PRO A 383 20.87 -7.46 1.19
C PRO A 383 22.27 -7.67 0.62
N ALA A 384 23.22 -6.89 1.11
CA ALA A 384 24.64 -7.02 0.74
C ALA A 384 25.26 -8.39 1.12
N THR A 385 24.57 -9.16 1.97
CA THR A 385 24.94 -10.54 2.33
C THR A 385 24.42 -11.59 1.35
N ASN A 386 23.57 -11.21 0.38
CA ASN A 386 23.09 -12.15 -0.64
C ASN A 386 24.25 -12.54 -1.56
N ASP A 387 24.66 -13.79 -1.50
CA ASP A 387 25.73 -14.38 -2.33
C ASP A 387 25.17 -15.13 -3.56
N GLU A 388 23.82 -15.19 -3.73
CA GLU A 388 23.12 -15.81 -4.86
C GLU A 388 22.13 -14.85 -5.58
N PRO A 389 22.58 -13.65 -6.03
CA PRO A 389 21.65 -12.66 -6.59
C PRO A 389 20.96 -13.14 -7.88
N LEU A 390 21.63 -13.92 -8.73
CA LEU A 390 21.02 -14.49 -9.94
C LEU A 390 19.93 -15.50 -9.59
N ALA A 391 20.14 -16.35 -8.59
CA ALA A 391 19.12 -17.28 -8.12
C ALA A 391 17.91 -16.54 -7.55
N SER A 392 18.15 -15.44 -6.83
CA SER A 392 17.13 -14.52 -6.31
C SER A 392 16.34 -13.84 -7.45
N MET A 393 17.00 -13.43 -8.53
CA MET A 393 16.33 -12.89 -9.74
C MET A 393 15.47 -13.96 -10.44
N LEU A 394 15.96 -15.19 -10.57
CA LEU A 394 15.18 -16.31 -11.12
C LEU A 394 13.95 -16.65 -10.26
N TYR A 395 14.06 -16.49 -8.94
CA TYR A 395 12.90 -16.59 -8.05
C TYR A 395 11.84 -15.52 -8.37
N LEU A 396 12.25 -14.27 -8.55
CA LEU A 396 11.33 -13.19 -8.94
C LEU A 396 10.70 -13.44 -10.32
N ASP A 397 11.44 -13.98 -11.28
CA ASP A 397 10.90 -14.40 -12.58
C ASP A 397 9.88 -15.53 -12.43
N PHE A 398 10.19 -16.55 -11.61
CA PHE A 398 9.30 -17.68 -11.37
C PHE A 398 7.95 -17.24 -10.78
N ILE A 399 7.95 -16.38 -9.76
CA ILE A 399 6.71 -15.87 -9.15
C ILE A 399 6.03 -14.78 -10.00
N SER A 400 6.63 -14.33 -11.10
CA SER A 400 6.02 -13.41 -12.08
C SER A 400 5.37 -14.14 -13.26
N ASP A 401 5.63 -15.43 -13.44
CA ASP A 401 4.97 -16.27 -14.44
C ASP A 401 3.45 -16.29 -14.19
N SER A 402 2.65 -16.05 -15.25
CA SER A 402 1.20 -15.88 -15.09
C SER A 402 0.48 -17.11 -14.55
N ALA A 403 0.94 -18.32 -14.90
CA ALA A 403 0.34 -19.57 -14.40
C ALA A 403 0.70 -19.78 -12.92
N ASN A 404 1.93 -19.46 -12.52
CA ASN A 404 2.35 -19.53 -11.14
C ASN A 404 1.62 -18.51 -10.28
N VAL A 405 1.47 -17.26 -10.75
CA VAL A 405 0.69 -16.22 -10.06
C VAL A 405 -0.76 -16.67 -9.89
N GLU A 406 -1.41 -17.17 -10.94
CA GLU A 406 -2.79 -17.64 -10.85
C GLU A 406 -2.92 -18.76 -9.81
N TYR A 407 -2.06 -19.77 -9.86
CA TYR A 407 -2.07 -20.86 -8.88
C TYR A 407 -1.85 -20.36 -7.45
N LEU A 408 -0.85 -19.50 -7.24
CA LEU A 408 -0.55 -18.96 -5.92
C LEU A 408 -1.70 -18.11 -5.35
N GLN A 409 -2.50 -17.48 -6.20
CA GLN A 409 -3.60 -16.60 -5.78
C GLN A 409 -4.93 -17.34 -5.59
N ILE A 410 -5.24 -18.33 -6.41
CA ILE A 410 -6.55 -19.00 -6.38
C ILE A 410 -6.50 -20.51 -6.16
N GLY A 411 -5.32 -21.12 -6.15
CA GLY A 411 -5.13 -22.55 -5.87
C GLY A 411 -5.61 -23.48 -6.98
N ASP A 412 -5.98 -24.71 -6.62
CA ASP A 412 -6.39 -25.76 -7.54
C ASP A 412 -7.86 -25.67 -7.92
N GLU A 413 -8.15 -25.76 -9.23
CA GLU A 413 -9.52 -25.87 -9.73
C GLU A 413 -10.18 -27.16 -9.24
N GLY A 414 -11.41 -27.05 -8.76
CA GLY A 414 -12.17 -28.16 -8.17
C GLY A 414 -11.91 -28.35 -6.67
N ILE A 415 -10.90 -27.68 -6.09
CA ILE A 415 -10.58 -27.69 -4.65
C ILE A 415 -10.86 -26.31 -4.04
N THR A 416 -10.16 -25.30 -4.51
CA THR A 416 -10.24 -23.92 -3.96
C THR A 416 -11.15 -23.02 -4.76
N HIS A 417 -11.36 -23.33 -6.02
CA HIS A 417 -12.22 -22.58 -6.92
C HIS A 417 -12.81 -23.49 -8.03
N THR A 418 -13.82 -22.96 -8.71
CA THR A 418 -14.30 -23.47 -10.01
C THR A 418 -14.29 -22.34 -11.02
N LYS A 419 -14.32 -22.70 -12.31
CA LYS A 419 -14.46 -21.75 -13.41
C LYS A 419 -15.73 -22.02 -14.20
N ASP A 420 -16.41 -20.98 -14.66
CA ASP A 420 -17.50 -21.12 -15.64
C ASP A 420 -16.95 -21.28 -17.07
N ALA A 421 -17.87 -21.39 -18.04
CA ALA A 421 -17.51 -21.52 -19.45
C ALA A 421 -16.76 -20.30 -20.03
N ASN A 422 -16.80 -19.14 -19.36
CA ASN A 422 -16.10 -17.92 -19.72
C ASN A 422 -14.78 -17.75 -18.95
N GLY A 423 -14.46 -18.69 -18.06
CA GLY A 423 -13.26 -18.64 -17.22
C GLY A 423 -13.39 -17.78 -15.95
N ILE A 424 -14.61 -17.30 -15.63
CA ILE A 424 -14.85 -16.54 -14.40
C ILE A 424 -14.61 -17.46 -13.20
N VAL A 425 -13.80 -17.01 -12.25
CA VAL A 425 -13.40 -17.75 -11.07
C VAL A 425 -14.41 -17.57 -9.95
N PHE A 426 -14.87 -18.67 -9.40
CA PHE A 426 -15.74 -18.74 -8.22
C PHE A 426 -14.98 -19.42 -7.09
N MET A 427 -14.56 -18.65 -6.09
CA MET A 427 -13.88 -19.19 -4.92
C MET A 427 -14.85 -20.08 -4.12
N GLN A 428 -14.35 -21.24 -3.69
CA GLN A 428 -15.09 -22.16 -2.85
C GLN A 428 -14.70 -22.01 -1.39
N THR A 429 -15.66 -22.22 -0.49
CA THR A 429 -15.33 -22.40 0.93
C THR A 429 -14.59 -23.72 1.08
N ALA A 430 -13.38 -23.70 1.61
CA ALA A 430 -12.65 -24.93 1.92
C ALA A 430 -13.46 -25.74 2.94
N ASP A 431 -13.66 -27.02 2.63
CA ASP A 431 -14.16 -28.00 3.59
C ASP A 431 -13.02 -28.43 4.54
N ASP A 432 -13.37 -29.27 5.56
CA ASP A 432 -12.39 -29.74 6.54
C ASP A 432 -11.25 -30.57 5.91
N ASP A 433 -11.53 -31.24 4.78
CA ASP A 433 -10.53 -32.06 4.09
C ASP A 433 -9.54 -31.25 3.26
N HIS A 434 -9.92 -30.02 2.89
CA HIS A 434 -9.13 -29.12 2.04
C HIS A 434 -8.73 -27.81 2.74
N ALA A 435 -8.84 -27.73 4.08
CA ALA A 435 -8.54 -26.51 4.84
C ALA A 435 -7.13 -25.98 4.57
N GLY A 436 -6.13 -26.88 4.40
CA GLY A 436 -4.75 -26.50 4.10
C GLY A 436 -4.50 -26.02 2.67
N ALA A 437 -5.45 -26.24 1.75
CA ALA A 437 -5.37 -25.79 0.36
C ALA A 437 -6.10 -24.46 0.14
N ARG A 438 -6.75 -23.90 1.16
CA ARG A 438 -7.48 -22.65 1.07
C ARG A 438 -6.51 -21.48 0.84
N PRO A 439 -6.65 -20.73 -0.28
CA PRO A 439 -5.86 -19.51 -0.46
C PRO A 439 -6.15 -18.54 0.65
N ASN A 440 -5.12 -18.12 1.36
CA ASN A 440 -5.22 -17.03 2.30
C ASN A 440 -4.79 -15.76 1.58
N SER A 441 -5.68 -14.79 1.44
CA SER A 441 -5.39 -13.53 0.73
C SER A 441 -4.17 -12.78 1.29
N GLY A 442 -3.86 -12.91 2.57
CA GLY A 442 -2.65 -12.37 3.17
C GLY A 442 -1.39 -13.06 2.65
N TYR A 443 -1.29 -14.39 2.76
CA TYR A 443 -0.11 -15.15 2.33
C TYR A 443 0.15 -15.12 0.86
N ASN A 444 -0.90 -15.32 0.08
CA ASN A 444 -0.72 -15.46 -1.35
C ASN A 444 -0.27 -14.15 -1.98
N ILE A 445 -0.67 -12.99 -1.43
CA ILE A 445 -0.13 -11.70 -1.81
C ILE A 445 1.36 -11.61 -1.51
N ASP A 446 1.82 -12.14 -0.38
CA ASP A 446 3.22 -12.07 0.01
C ASP A 446 4.07 -13.06 -0.79
N LEU A 447 3.54 -14.24 -1.13
CA LEU A 447 4.21 -15.19 -2.02
C LEU A 447 4.30 -14.71 -3.47
N THR A 448 3.39 -13.83 -3.91
CA THR A 448 3.46 -13.16 -5.21
C THR A 448 4.02 -11.75 -5.07
N MET A 449 5.20 -11.61 -4.43
CA MET A 449 5.73 -10.30 -4.02
C MET A 449 5.91 -9.30 -5.17
N THR A 450 6.04 -9.74 -6.42
CA THR A 450 6.10 -8.88 -7.62
C THR A 450 4.73 -8.38 -8.09
N THR A 451 3.63 -8.93 -7.50
CA THR A 451 2.26 -8.62 -7.89
C THR A 451 1.41 -8.35 -6.65
N ASN A 452 0.80 -7.20 -6.54
CA ASN A 452 -0.20 -6.92 -5.53
C ASN A 452 -1.60 -6.84 -6.16
N GLY A 453 -2.54 -7.61 -5.63
CA GLY A 453 -3.89 -7.78 -6.14
C GLY A 453 -4.06 -8.99 -7.07
N LEU A 454 -5.31 -9.38 -7.30
CA LEU A 454 -5.63 -10.51 -8.18
C LEU A 454 -5.19 -10.21 -9.62
N ARG A 455 -4.48 -11.15 -10.23
CA ARG A 455 -4.03 -11.11 -11.61
C ARG A 455 -4.44 -12.40 -12.31
N LEU A 456 -5.39 -12.30 -13.23
CA LEU A 456 -5.77 -13.37 -14.15
C LEU A 456 -5.32 -13.05 -15.58
N SER A 457 -5.72 -13.84 -16.55
CA SER A 457 -5.29 -13.74 -17.95
C SER A 457 -5.74 -12.43 -18.65
N SER A 458 -6.72 -11.71 -18.12
CA SER A 458 -7.16 -10.39 -18.60
C SER A 458 -7.78 -9.57 -17.48
N ASP A 459 -7.78 -8.24 -17.64
CA ASP A 459 -8.38 -7.31 -16.69
C ASP A 459 -9.90 -7.53 -16.56
N ASP A 460 -10.61 -7.77 -17.68
CA ASP A 460 -12.04 -8.06 -17.67
C ASP A 460 -12.37 -9.32 -16.87
N LEU A 461 -11.58 -10.39 -17.05
CA LEU A 461 -11.74 -11.62 -16.31
C LEU A 461 -11.41 -11.41 -14.83
N THR A 462 -10.38 -10.65 -14.53
CA THR A 462 -9.99 -10.29 -13.16
C THR A 462 -11.11 -9.53 -12.46
N ILE A 463 -11.65 -8.48 -13.07
CA ILE A 463 -12.73 -7.66 -12.52
C ILE A 463 -13.99 -8.51 -12.26
N LYS A 464 -14.40 -9.32 -13.24
CA LYS A 464 -15.55 -10.20 -13.09
C LYS A 464 -15.35 -11.25 -12.01
N SER A 465 -14.18 -11.88 -11.96
CA SER A 465 -13.86 -12.87 -10.93
C SER A 465 -13.83 -12.25 -9.53
N MET A 466 -13.28 -11.05 -9.39
CA MET A 466 -13.32 -10.29 -8.13
C MET A 466 -14.77 -10.03 -7.70
N ALA A 467 -15.64 -9.63 -8.63
CA ALA A 467 -17.05 -9.36 -8.33
C ALA A 467 -17.76 -10.60 -7.77
N TYR A 468 -17.51 -11.77 -8.33
CA TYR A 468 -18.10 -13.02 -7.86
C TYR A 468 -17.43 -13.61 -6.60
N SER A 469 -16.32 -13.06 -6.13
CA SER A 469 -15.67 -13.52 -4.90
C SER A 469 -16.35 -13.03 -3.61
N TYR A 470 -17.23 -12.03 -3.70
CA TYR A 470 -17.93 -11.47 -2.55
C TYR A 470 -19.29 -12.17 -2.32
N ALA A 471 -19.46 -12.70 -1.12
CA ALA A 471 -20.71 -13.35 -0.74
C ALA A 471 -21.82 -12.32 -0.46
N ASN A 472 -23.07 -12.72 -0.75
CA ASN A 472 -24.29 -11.97 -0.39
C ASN A 472 -24.43 -10.58 -1.05
N VAL A 473 -23.74 -10.33 -2.16
CA VAL A 473 -23.82 -9.10 -2.92
C VAL A 473 -24.17 -9.38 -4.39
N ASP A 474 -24.82 -8.44 -5.05
CA ASP A 474 -24.98 -8.48 -6.49
C ASP A 474 -23.61 -8.20 -7.15
N PRO A 475 -23.09 -9.10 -7.99
CA PRO A 475 -21.81 -8.87 -8.66
C PRO A 475 -21.77 -7.57 -9.47
N GLU A 476 -22.92 -7.11 -9.99
CA GLU A 476 -22.98 -5.85 -10.74
C GLU A 476 -22.74 -4.63 -9.85
N ASP A 477 -23.12 -4.66 -8.57
CA ASP A 477 -22.79 -3.58 -7.62
C ASP A 477 -21.27 -3.49 -7.41
N VAL A 478 -20.58 -4.64 -7.39
CA VAL A 478 -19.13 -4.72 -7.27
C VAL A 478 -18.43 -4.22 -8.53
N VAL A 479 -18.87 -4.67 -9.71
CA VAL A 479 -18.35 -4.18 -11.01
C VAL A 479 -18.54 -2.67 -11.12
N ASN A 480 -19.72 -2.16 -10.73
CA ASN A 480 -19.97 -0.71 -10.71
C ASN A 480 -19.01 0.02 -9.77
N ALA A 481 -18.73 -0.50 -8.58
CA ALA A 481 -17.78 0.10 -7.65
C ALA A 481 -16.36 0.19 -8.25
N ILE A 482 -15.90 -0.86 -8.93
CA ILE A 482 -14.62 -0.84 -9.65
C ILE A 482 -14.64 0.22 -10.75
N ASN A 483 -15.69 0.26 -11.58
CA ASN A 483 -15.83 1.24 -12.65
C ASN A 483 -15.84 2.68 -12.10
N VAL A 484 -16.59 2.93 -11.02
CA VAL A 484 -16.61 4.24 -10.35
C VAL A 484 -15.22 4.62 -9.83
N SER A 485 -14.46 3.66 -9.28
CA SER A 485 -13.12 3.94 -8.78
C SER A 485 -12.13 4.34 -9.89
N LEU A 486 -12.36 3.85 -11.12
CA LEU A 486 -11.50 4.08 -12.27
C LEU A 486 -12.00 5.20 -13.21
N HIS A 487 -13.26 5.64 -13.04
CA HIS A 487 -13.85 6.67 -13.90
C HIS A 487 -13.09 7.98 -13.79
N ASP A 488 -12.58 8.50 -14.92
CA ASP A 488 -11.71 9.67 -15.02
C ASP A 488 -10.44 9.59 -14.16
N ALA A 489 -10.08 8.40 -13.69
CA ALA A 489 -8.89 8.22 -12.90
C ALA A 489 -7.63 8.29 -13.80
N LYS A 490 -6.61 8.94 -13.28
CA LYS A 490 -5.33 9.10 -13.98
C LYS A 490 -4.17 8.70 -13.07
N TYR A 491 -3.13 8.18 -13.70
CA TYR A 491 -1.87 8.00 -12.98
C TYR A 491 -1.20 9.36 -12.83
N PRO A 492 -0.63 9.66 -11.66
CA PRO A 492 0.30 10.76 -11.57
C PRO A 492 1.46 10.49 -12.54
N THR A 493 1.99 11.56 -13.15
CA THR A 493 3.22 11.45 -13.93
C THR A 493 4.30 10.91 -13.01
N SER A 494 4.97 9.84 -13.45
CA SER A 494 6.12 9.30 -12.73
C SER A 494 7.27 10.29 -12.88
N ILE A 495 7.62 10.98 -11.80
CA ILE A 495 8.67 11.98 -11.77
C ILE A 495 9.73 11.50 -10.78
N ASP A 496 10.70 10.79 -11.31
CA ASP A 496 11.88 10.40 -10.55
C ASP A 496 13.03 11.35 -10.89
N LEU A 497 13.42 12.15 -9.91
CA LEU A 497 14.56 13.08 -9.97
C LEU A 497 15.60 12.74 -8.89
N GLY A 498 15.61 11.50 -8.44
CA GLY A 498 16.50 11.02 -7.39
C GLY A 498 15.97 11.29 -5.98
N THR A 499 16.78 10.96 -5.01
CA THR A 499 16.43 11.05 -3.60
C THR A 499 16.37 12.49 -3.13
N ILE A 500 15.42 12.77 -2.26
CA ILE A 500 15.26 14.03 -1.53
C ILE A 500 15.71 13.80 -0.09
N ASP A 501 16.89 14.31 0.25
CA ASP A 501 17.50 14.08 1.58
C ASP A 501 16.62 14.62 2.72
N ALA A 502 15.93 15.74 2.48
CA ALA A 502 15.01 16.32 3.45
C ALA A 502 13.80 15.42 3.80
N GLU A 503 13.48 14.40 3.02
CA GLU A 503 12.38 13.45 3.30
C GLU A 503 12.81 12.32 4.21
N VAL A 504 14.10 12.06 4.32
CA VAL A 504 14.62 10.89 5.03
C VAL A 504 14.29 10.96 6.52
N GLY A 505 13.54 9.98 7.00
CA GLY A 505 13.24 9.79 8.42
C GLY A 505 12.20 10.73 9.03
N ILE A 506 11.56 11.63 8.25
CA ILE A 506 10.56 12.57 8.79
C ILE A 506 9.13 12.33 8.31
N GLY A 507 8.92 11.38 7.38
CA GLY A 507 7.62 11.12 6.75
C GLY A 507 6.49 10.89 7.75
N ASP A 508 6.67 10.01 8.73
CA ASP A 508 5.64 9.70 9.74
C ASP A 508 5.28 10.92 10.59
N SER A 509 6.27 11.76 10.93
CA SER A 509 6.03 13.00 11.68
C SER A 509 5.18 13.97 10.89
N LEU A 510 5.49 14.17 9.60
CA LEU A 510 4.75 15.08 8.72
C LEU A 510 3.34 14.56 8.46
N THR A 511 3.18 13.26 8.22
CA THR A 511 1.87 12.60 8.08
C THR A 511 1.02 12.79 9.34
N GLY A 512 1.61 12.65 10.53
CA GLY A 512 0.93 12.91 11.79
C GLY A 512 0.43 14.36 11.93
N ILE A 513 1.25 15.34 11.54
CA ILE A 513 0.86 16.76 11.55
C ILE A 513 -0.26 17.02 10.54
N GLN A 514 -0.16 16.47 9.33
CA GLN A 514 -1.20 16.61 8.31
C GLN A 514 -2.54 16.07 8.78
N ARG A 515 -2.59 14.82 9.29
CA ARG A 515 -3.80 14.20 9.84
C ARG A 515 -4.41 15.06 10.95
N SER A 516 -3.59 15.45 11.92
CA SER A 516 -4.03 16.32 13.02
C SER A 516 -4.57 17.68 12.54
N THR A 517 -3.98 18.24 11.49
CA THR A 517 -4.43 19.51 10.90
C THR A 517 -5.78 19.33 10.22
N PHE A 518 -5.96 18.28 9.43
CA PHE A 518 -7.23 17.99 8.78
C PHE A 518 -8.35 17.74 9.79
N ASP A 519 -8.13 16.89 10.77
CA ASP A 519 -9.12 16.59 11.81
C ASP A 519 -9.54 17.84 12.58
N LYS A 520 -8.57 18.66 13.00
CA LYS A 520 -8.83 19.90 13.72
C LYS A 520 -9.53 20.93 12.84
N ALA A 521 -9.13 21.05 11.58
CA ALA A 521 -9.73 22.01 10.65
C ALA A 521 -11.19 21.64 10.33
N VAL A 522 -11.47 20.35 10.06
CA VAL A 522 -12.84 19.88 9.83
C VAL A 522 -13.72 20.08 11.06
N ALA A 523 -13.22 19.78 12.26
CA ALA A 523 -14.00 19.89 13.51
C ALA A 523 -14.05 21.30 14.10
N ALA A 524 -13.33 22.27 13.54
CA ALA A 524 -13.32 23.65 14.03
C ALA A 524 -14.68 24.34 13.82
N PRO A 525 -15.05 25.31 14.68
CA PRO A 525 -16.09 26.26 14.32
C PRO A 525 -15.77 26.93 12.98
N GLU A 526 -16.76 27.15 12.13
CA GLU A 526 -16.57 27.69 10.78
C GLU A 526 -15.75 29.00 10.78
N ALA A 527 -15.97 29.88 11.77
CA ALA A 527 -15.23 31.13 11.91
C ALA A 527 -13.73 30.95 12.25
N ASP A 528 -13.35 29.80 12.79
CA ASP A 528 -11.98 29.52 13.23
C ASP A 528 -11.20 28.66 12.22
N PHE A 529 -11.85 28.18 11.16
CA PHE A 529 -11.26 27.28 10.16
C PHE A 529 -9.92 27.78 9.63
N ASP A 530 -9.88 29.01 9.14
CA ASP A 530 -8.67 29.58 8.53
C ASP A 530 -7.51 29.64 9.52
N SER A 531 -7.77 30.02 10.77
CA SER A 531 -6.71 30.11 11.78
C SER A 531 -6.18 28.75 12.19
N VAL A 532 -7.03 27.74 12.26
CA VAL A 532 -6.64 26.35 12.55
C VAL A 532 -5.83 25.77 11.41
N TRP A 533 -6.28 25.98 10.16
CA TRP A 533 -5.55 25.56 8.96
C TRP A 533 -4.16 26.19 8.89
N ASP A 534 -4.08 27.51 9.00
CA ASP A 534 -2.83 28.27 8.88
C ASP A 534 -1.83 27.88 9.98
N SER A 535 -2.32 27.58 11.20
CA SER A 535 -1.46 27.05 12.28
C SER A 535 -0.90 25.68 11.95
N GLY A 536 -1.73 24.75 11.45
CA GLY A 536 -1.29 23.41 11.07
C GLY A 536 -0.31 23.42 9.90
N MET A 537 -0.54 24.31 8.91
CA MET A 537 0.40 24.53 7.81
C MET A 537 1.76 25.05 8.32
N ALA A 538 1.75 26.01 9.23
CA ALA A 538 2.99 26.52 9.82
C ALA A 538 3.76 25.44 10.57
N ASP A 539 3.06 24.61 11.35
CA ASP A 539 3.65 23.50 12.08
C ASP A 539 4.27 22.47 11.11
N TYR A 540 3.58 22.12 10.02
CA TYR A 540 4.05 21.20 8.99
C TYR A 540 5.32 21.73 8.30
N LEU A 541 5.30 22.99 7.86
CA LEU A 541 6.46 23.61 7.21
C LEU A 541 7.67 23.67 8.15
N ALA A 542 7.45 24.04 9.42
CA ALA A 542 8.51 24.13 10.43
C ALA A 542 9.09 22.75 10.81
N ALA A 543 8.30 21.69 10.73
CA ALA A 543 8.72 20.33 11.04
C ALA A 543 9.59 19.68 9.94
N GLY A 544 9.83 20.36 8.83
CA GLY A 544 10.65 19.89 7.71
C GLY A 544 9.97 19.97 6.34
N GLY A 545 8.66 20.21 6.29
CA GLY A 545 7.93 20.35 5.02
C GLY A 545 8.49 21.42 4.10
N GLN A 546 8.96 22.55 4.66
CA GLN A 546 9.59 23.60 3.85
C GLN A 546 10.92 23.13 3.24
N ALA A 547 11.74 22.40 3.99
CA ALA A 547 13.01 21.90 3.48
C ALA A 547 12.79 20.91 2.31
N ILE A 548 11.77 20.07 2.39
CA ILE A 548 11.39 19.16 1.29
C ILE A 548 10.98 19.97 0.05
N ILE A 549 10.12 20.97 0.20
CA ILE A 549 9.69 21.82 -0.91
C ILE A 549 10.88 22.52 -1.56
N ASP A 550 11.79 23.09 -0.76
CA ASP A 550 12.96 23.80 -1.24
C ASP A 550 13.92 22.87 -2.00
N GLU A 551 14.17 21.67 -1.48
CA GLU A 551 15.05 20.69 -2.13
C GLU A 551 14.43 20.14 -3.42
N ARG A 552 13.14 19.79 -3.41
CA ARG A 552 12.44 19.35 -4.63
C ARG A 552 12.41 20.44 -5.70
N LEU A 553 12.22 21.71 -5.30
CA LEU A 553 12.29 22.83 -6.24
C LEU A 553 13.69 22.95 -6.85
N ALA A 554 14.74 22.87 -6.04
CA ALA A 554 16.11 22.92 -6.52
C ALA A 554 16.45 21.74 -7.44
N THR A 555 15.99 20.54 -7.10
CA THR A 555 16.16 19.32 -7.91
C THR A 555 15.44 19.45 -9.26
N TRP A 556 14.20 19.94 -9.25
CA TRP A 556 13.46 20.21 -10.48
C TRP A 556 14.19 21.24 -11.38
N GLU A 557 14.64 22.34 -10.81
CA GLU A 557 15.35 23.39 -11.54
C GLU A 557 16.69 22.94 -12.09
N ALA A 558 17.38 22.05 -11.41
CA ALA A 558 18.60 21.42 -11.88
C ALA A 558 18.34 20.48 -13.09
N ALA A 559 17.23 19.72 -13.05
CA ALA A 559 16.88 18.80 -14.13
C ALA A 559 16.26 19.48 -15.35
N TYR A 560 15.33 20.41 -15.13
CA TYR A 560 14.45 20.95 -16.18
C TYR A 560 14.45 22.49 -16.27
N GLY A 561 15.26 23.18 -15.47
CA GLY A 561 15.35 24.65 -15.47
C GLY A 561 14.01 25.30 -15.11
N SER A 562 13.57 26.27 -15.93
CA SER A 562 12.30 26.97 -15.75
C SER A 562 11.09 26.26 -16.34
N SER A 563 11.24 25.07 -16.91
CA SER A 563 10.12 24.28 -17.44
C SER A 563 9.14 23.93 -16.32
N THR A 564 7.85 23.92 -16.65
CA THR A 564 6.79 23.44 -15.74
C THR A 564 6.32 22.03 -16.09
N MET A 565 6.75 21.52 -17.23
CA MET A 565 6.46 20.17 -17.72
C MET A 565 7.76 19.42 -17.98
N ILE A 566 7.72 18.11 -17.86
CA ILE A 566 8.83 17.25 -18.29
C ILE A 566 9.00 17.43 -19.81
N PRO A 567 10.19 17.75 -20.32
CA PRO A 567 10.43 17.82 -21.76
C PRO A 567 10.17 16.47 -22.41
N GLU A 568 9.48 16.49 -23.59
CA GLU A 568 9.27 15.31 -24.42
C GLU A 568 10.59 14.73 -24.97
#